data_231588cba2c425d5a6e18f8d91e25bd3
#
_entry.id   231588cba2c425d5a6e18f8d91e25bd3
#
_cell.length_a   1.000
_cell.length_b   1.000
_cell.length_c   1.000
_cell.angle_alpha   90.00
_cell.angle_beta   90.00
_cell.angle_gamma   90.00
#
_symmetry.space_group_name_H-M   'P 1'
#
loop_
_entity.id
_entity.type
_entity.pdbx_description
1 polymer ?
#
loop_
_entity_poly.entity_id
_entity_poly.type
_entity_poly.pdbx_seq_one_letter_code
_entity_poly.pdbx_strand_id
1 'polypeptide(L)'
;MNKDSDHAQEEADHEHTLCKEALPVLASNASIDGAFHRGWFIGHFLDNPCGLRATPTIEVKWGVYLAGEERSSWGASEQATTLCILFKGRVQIIFPQEEHLLAREGDYIIWSPGIPHRWKVIEDSWILTVRWPSIPQA
;
A
#
# COMPACT_ATOMS: atom_id res chain seq x y z
N MET A 1 30.21 9.43 -14.44
CA MET A 1 28.93 8.75 -14.23
C MET A 1 28.60 8.71 -12.74
N ASN A 2 27.41 9.15 -12.39
CA ASN A 2 27.00 9.19 -11.01
C ASN A 2 26.43 7.80 -10.62
N LYS A 3 26.95 7.20 -9.54
CA LYS A 3 26.52 5.88 -9.07
C LYS A 3 25.03 5.80 -8.76
N ASP A 4 24.47 6.90 -8.24
CA ASP A 4 23.06 6.96 -7.89
C ASP A 4 22.14 6.91 -9.13
N SER A 5 22.58 7.51 -10.23
CA SER A 5 21.84 7.47 -11.49
C SER A 5 21.83 6.07 -12.10
N ASP A 6 22.97 5.36 -12.04
CA ASP A 6 23.08 4.01 -12.56
C ASP A 6 22.20 3.03 -11.78
N HIS A 7 22.17 3.16 -10.47
CA HIS A 7 21.35 2.29 -9.61
C HIS A 7 19.86 2.51 -9.86
N ALA A 8 19.41 3.77 -9.96
CA ALA A 8 18.02 4.09 -10.25
C ALA A 8 17.59 3.57 -11.62
N GLN A 9 18.50 3.63 -12.62
CA GLN A 9 18.22 3.11 -13.96
C GLN A 9 18.12 1.59 -13.98
N GLU A 10 18.95 0.90 -13.23
CA GLU A 10 18.90 -0.56 -13.12
C GLU A 10 17.56 -1.02 -12.51
N GLU A 11 17.07 -0.35 -11.46
CA GLU A 11 15.79 -0.66 -10.84
C GLU A 11 14.62 -0.39 -11.80
N ALA A 12 14.66 0.73 -12.52
CA ALA A 12 13.63 1.06 -13.50
C ALA A 12 13.63 0.07 -14.67
N ASP A 13 14.80 -0.34 -15.13
CA ASP A 13 14.92 -1.33 -16.20
C ASP A 13 14.44 -2.70 -15.75
N HIS A 14 14.70 -3.09 -14.51
CA HIS A 14 14.23 -4.35 -13.94
C HIS A 14 12.71 -4.38 -13.88
N GLU A 15 12.07 -3.33 -13.37
CA GLU A 15 10.62 -3.24 -13.31
C GLU A 15 10.01 -3.24 -14.70
N HIS A 16 10.59 -2.51 -15.64
CA HIS A 16 10.14 -2.46 -17.02
C HIS A 16 10.27 -3.83 -17.71
N THR A 17 11.33 -4.58 -17.43
CA THR A 17 11.52 -5.93 -17.97
C THR A 17 10.44 -6.88 -17.45
N LEU A 18 10.14 -6.84 -16.13
CA LEU A 18 9.06 -7.63 -15.54
C LEU A 18 7.71 -7.28 -16.16
N CYS A 19 7.48 -6.00 -16.49
CA CYS A 19 6.25 -5.55 -17.12
C CYS A 19 6.10 -6.05 -18.55
N LYS A 20 7.20 -6.20 -19.29
CA LYS A 20 7.17 -6.67 -20.67
C LYS A 20 6.90 -8.17 -20.81
N GLU A 21 7.33 -8.92 -19.82
CA GLU A 21 7.16 -10.36 -19.80
C GLU A 21 5.91 -10.70 -19.00
N ALA A 22 4.83 -11.09 -19.67
CA ALA A 22 3.61 -11.52 -19.02
C ALA A 22 3.84 -12.88 -18.35
N LEU A 23 4.51 -12.87 -17.21
CA LEU A 23 4.81 -14.08 -16.45
C LEU A 23 3.56 -14.58 -15.73
N PRO A 24 3.26 -15.88 -15.81
CA PRO A 24 2.13 -16.45 -15.07
C PRO A 24 2.37 -16.55 -13.57
N VAL A 25 3.62 -16.47 -13.14
CA VAL A 25 4.03 -16.53 -11.74
C VAL A 25 5.11 -15.48 -11.50
N LEU A 26 4.95 -14.70 -10.44
CA LEU A 26 5.92 -13.70 -10.03
C LEU A 26 6.22 -13.86 -8.54
N ALA A 27 7.50 -14.02 -8.20
CA ALA A 27 7.97 -13.97 -6.82
C ALA A 27 8.82 -12.70 -6.67
N SER A 28 8.46 -11.84 -5.73
CA SER A 28 9.15 -10.57 -5.55
C SER A 28 9.06 -10.10 -4.09
N ASN A 29 9.50 -8.88 -3.82
CA ASN A 29 9.52 -8.30 -2.49
C ASN A 29 8.74 -7.00 -2.46
N ALA A 30 7.75 -6.92 -1.58
CA ALA A 30 6.85 -5.77 -1.49
C ALA A 30 7.57 -4.47 -1.11
N SER A 31 8.54 -4.53 -0.21
CA SER A 31 9.31 -3.36 0.20
C SER A 31 10.11 -2.79 -0.96
N ILE A 32 10.67 -3.65 -1.78
CA ILE A 32 11.44 -3.24 -2.96
C ILE A 32 10.51 -2.70 -4.04
N ASP A 33 9.48 -3.46 -4.38
CA ASP A 33 8.58 -3.11 -5.48
C ASP A 33 7.72 -1.88 -5.16
N GLY A 34 7.38 -1.67 -3.90
CA GLY A 34 6.60 -0.52 -3.48
C GLY A 34 7.39 0.75 -3.22
N ALA A 35 8.72 0.69 -3.27
CA ALA A 35 9.59 1.82 -2.91
C ALA A 35 9.31 3.10 -3.71
N PHE A 36 8.94 2.99 -4.98
CA PHE A 36 8.67 4.13 -5.85
C PHE A 36 7.21 4.62 -5.77
N HIS A 37 6.35 3.92 -5.05
CA HIS A 37 4.92 4.21 -4.96
C HIS A 37 4.44 4.29 -3.51
N ARG A 38 5.29 4.78 -2.62
CA ARG A 38 4.99 4.95 -1.19
C ARG A 38 4.46 3.68 -0.52
N GLY A 39 5.01 2.54 -0.90
CA GLY A 39 4.65 1.24 -0.37
C GLY A 39 3.66 0.45 -1.21
N TRP A 40 2.98 1.09 -2.16
CA TRP A 40 2.03 0.43 -3.05
C TRP A 40 2.77 -0.39 -4.10
N PHE A 41 2.53 -1.70 -4.15
CA PHE A 41 3.26 -2.60 -5.05
C PHE A 41 2.37 -3.38 -6.03
N ILE A 42 1.06 -3.27 -5.91
CA ILE A 42 0.07 -3.83 -6.84
C ILE A 42 -1.01 -2.78 -7.06
N GLY A 43 -1.44 -2.54 -8.28
CA GLY A 43 -2.53 -1.63 -8.57
C GLY A 43 -2.52 -1.05 -9.97
N HIS A 44 -3.50 -0.19 -10.22
CA HIS A 44 -3.69 0.47 -11.52
C HIS A 44 -2.57 1.46 -11.87
N PHE A 45 -1.86 1.96 -10.87
CA PHE A 45 -0.85 3.03 -11.01
C PHE A 45 0.45 2.54 -11.64
N LEU A 46 0.62 1.25 -11.81
CA LEU A 46 1.80 0.72 -12.50
C LEU A 46 1.64 0.95 -14.00
N ASP A 47 2.67 1.55 -14.59
CA ASP A 47 2.70 1.85 -16.01
C ASP A 47 2.78 0.57 -16.81
N ASN A 48 2.15 0.58 -18.01
CA ASN A 48 2.26 -0.51 -18.94
C ASN A 48 1.58 -1.78 -18.40
N PRO A 49 1.19 -2.73 -19.24
CA PRO A 49 0.65 -4.00 -18.79
C PRO A 49 1.73 -4.85 -18.12
N CYS A 50 2.05 -4.53 -16.89
CA CYS A 50 3.10 -5.17 -16.12
C CYS A 50 2.74 -6.57 -15.65
N GLY A 51 1.83 -7.23 -16.30
CA GLY A 51 1.42 -8.57 -15.90
C GLY A 51 0.63 -8.55 -14.60
N LEU A 52 0.99 -9.40 -13.66
CA LEU A 52 0.18 -9.66 -12.46
C LEU A 52 0.07 -8.48 -11.50
N ARG A 53 1.07 -7.59 -11.44
CA ARG A 53 1.07 -6.44 -10.52
C ARG A 53 0.20 -5.28 -11.00
N ALA A 54 0.08 -5.10 -12.30
CA ALA A 54 -0.69 -4.01 -12.90
C ALA A 54 -2.14 -4.46 -13.08
N THR A 55 -3.02 -3.97 -12.23
CA THR A 55 -4.43 -4.40 -12.24
C THR A 55 -5.35 -3.31 -11.71
N PRO A 56 -6.55 -3.15 -12.29
CA PRO A 56 -7.58 -2.29 -11.72
C PRO A 56 -8.45 -3.00 -10.67
N THR A 57 -8.22 -4.28 -10.41
CA THR A 57 -9.05 -5.07 -9.50
C THR A 57 -8.76 -4.76 -8.04
N ILE A 58 -7.49 -4.68 -7.67
CA ILE A 58 -7.06 -4.40 -6.30
C ILE A 58 -5.83 -3.49 -6.31
N GLU A 59 -5.57 -2.84 -5.19
CA GLU A 59 -4.28 -2.23 -4.92
C GLU A 59 -3.81 -2.67 -3.53
N VAL A 60 -2.52 -2.92 -3.40
CA VAL A 60 -1.93 -3.47 -2.18
C VAL A 60 -0.71 -2.66 -1.77
N LYS A 61 -0.68 -2.29 -0.49
CA LYS A 61 0.41 -1.50 0.09
C LYS A 61 1.07 -2.27 1.22
N TRP A 62 2.40 -2.30 1.21
CA TRP A 62 3.19 -2.72 2.35
C TRP A 62 3.60 -1.48 3.13
N GLY A 63 3.04 -1.29 4.30
CA GLY A 63 3.25 -0.11 5.11
C GLY A 63 4.17 -0.37 6.30
N VAL A 64 5.21 0.45 6.44
CA VAL A 64 6.09 0.47 7.61
C VAL A 64 5.95 1.82 8.26
N TYR A 65 5.53 1.84 9.51
CA TYR A 65 5.22 3.08 10.24
C TYR A 65 5.96 3.11 11.57
N LEU A 66 6.46 4.28 11.94
CA LEU A 66 7.13 4.48 13.22
C LEU A 66 6.17 5.01 14.27
N ALA A 67 6.41 4.63 15.52
CA ALA A 67 5.65 5.14 16.65
C ALA A 67 5.59 6.67 16.62
N GLY A 68 4.41 7.24 16.83
CA GLY A 68 4.20 8.68 16.80
C GLY A 68 3.78 9.24 15.45
N GLU A 69 3.94 8.50 14.36
CA GLU A 69 3.40 8.93 13.07
C GLU A 69 1.88 8.96 13.14
N GLU A 70 1.29 9.96 12.51
CA GLU A 70 -0.16 10.09 12.47
C GLU A 70 -0.62 10.83 11.23
N ARG A 71 -1.82 10.53 10.81
CA ARG A 71 -2.54 11.34 9.85
C ARG A 71 -3.61 12.11 10.61
N SER A 72 -3.45 13.42 10.73
CA SER A 72 -4.37 14.28 11.49
C SER A 72 -5.56 14.76 10.65
N SER A 73 -5.43 14.73 9.32
CA SER A 73 -6.52 15.12 8.42
C SER A 73 -7.38 13.93 8.04
N TRP A 74 -8.65 14.16 7.82
CA TRP A 74 -9.56 13.12 7.35
C TRP A 74 -9.26 12.76 5.90
N GLY A 75 -9.04 11.46 5.65
CA GLY A 75 -8.97 10.91 4.31
C GLY A 75 -10.25 10.13 4.02
N ALA A 76 -10.56 10.00 2.75
CA ALA A 76 -11.66 9.15 2.31
C ALA A 76 -11.36 8.61 0.93
N SER A 77 -11.77 7.36 0.66
CA SER A 77 -11.83 6.81 -0.68
C SER A 77 -13.29 6.62 -1.01
N GLU A 78 -13.78 7.37 -1.98
CA GLU A 78 -15.20 7.34 -2.32
C GLU A 78 -15.60 6.10 -3.11
N GLN A 79 -14.65 5.40 -3.68
CA GLN A 79 -14.92 4.34 -4.64
C GLN A 79 -14.34 2.98 -4.25
N ALA A 80 -13.57 2.89 -3.19
CA ALA A 80 -12.91 1.64 -2.81
C ALA A 80 -13.26 1.21 -1.40
N THR A 81 -13.43 -0.10 -1.24
CA THR A 81 -13.43 -0.74 0.08
C THR A 81 -11.99 -0.91 0.51
N THR A 82 -11.69 -0.64 1.78
CA THR A 82 -10.33 -0.68 2.31
C THR A 82 -10.23 -1.69 3.45
N LEU A 83 -9.18 -2.51 3.39
CA LEU A 83 -8.83 -3.47 4.43
C LEU A 83 -7.42 -3.15 4.93
N CYS A 84 -7.25 -3.08 6.25
CA CYS A 84 -5.92 -3.00 6.88
C CYS A 84 -5.72 -4.19 7.80
N ILE A 85 -4.60 -4.88 7.64
CA ILE A 85 -4.22 -6.02 8.49
C ILE A 85 -2.90 -5.72 9.18
N LEU A 86 -2.89 -5.86 10.51
CA LEU A 86 -1.68 -5.65 11.30
C LEU A 86 -0.81 -6.90 11.30
N PHE A 87 0.46 -6.76 10.92
CA PHE A 87 1.46 -7.80 11.05
C PHE A 87 2.27 -7.66 12.32
N LYS A 88 2.53 -6.42 12.73
CA LYS A 88 3.32 -6.13 13.92
C LYS A 88 3.01 -4.73 14.41
N GLY A 89 3.03 -4.52 15.72
CA GLY A 89 2.93 -3.21 16.31
C GLY A 89 1.55 -2.90 16.90
N ARG A 90 1.21 -1.62 16.88
CA ARG A 90 -0.05 -1.15 17.46
C ARG A 90 -0.46 0.14 16.77
N VAL A 91 -1.63 0.14 16.15
CA VAL A 91 -2.15 1.27 15.37
C VAL A 91 -3.61 1.52 15.71
N GLN A 92 -3.94 2.78 15.91
CA GLN A 92 -5.33 3.22 16.11
C GLN A 92 -5.86 3.75 14.78
N ILE A 93 -7.01 3.23 14.36
CA ILE A 93 -7.74 3.71 13.19
C ILE A 93 -8.96 4.47 13.70
N ILE A 94 -9.10 5.71 13.27
CA ILE A 94 -10.08 6.66 13.82
C ILE A 94 -11.08 7.06 12.74
N PHE A 95 -12.35 6.91 13.07
CA PHE A 95 -13.49 7.35 12.27
C PHE A 95 -14.23 8.45 13.03
N PRO A 96 -15.10 9.24 12.39
CA PRO A 96 -15.77 10.35 13.07
C PRO A 96 -16.54 9.96 14.34
N GLN A 97 -17.10 8.74 14.40
CA GLN A 97 -17.94 8.30 15.51
C GLN A 97 -17.40 7.08 16.25
N GLU A 98 -16.27 6.53 15.82
CA GLU A 98 -15.70 5.35 16.46
C GLU A 98 -14.22 5.25 16.20
N GLU A 99 -13.51 4.53 17.03
CA GLU A 99 -12.10 4.25 16.86
C GLU A 99 -11.82 2.79 17.19
N HIS A 100 -10.82 2.23 16.52
CA HIS A 100 -10.43 0.84 16.69
C HIS A 100 -8.92 0.71 16.84
N LEU A 101 -8.50 -0.10 17.80
CA LEU A 101 -7.08 -0.39 18.02
C LEU A 101 -6.75 -1.74 17.41
N LEU A 102 -5.78 -1.75 16.49
CA LEU A 102 -5.17 -2.96 15.99
C LEU A 102 -3.92 -3.21 16.85
N ALA A 103 -3.90 -4.30 17.62
CA ALA A 103 -2.87 -4.53 18.64
C ALA A 103 -2.22 -5.90 18.58
N ARG A 104 -2.82 -6.86 17.88
CA ARG A 104 -2.29 -8.22 17.77
C ARG A 104 -2.07 -8.56 16.30
N GLU A 105 -1.06 -9.38 16.05
CA GLU A 105 -0.82 -9.93 14.71
C GLU A 105 -2.12 -10.56 14.18
N GLY A 106 -2.51 -10.13 12.96
CA GLY A 106 -3.73 -10.59 12.33
C GLY A 106 -4.97 -9.75 12.61
N ASP A 107 -4.93 -8.80 13.55
CA ASP A 107 -6.04 -7.87 13.72
C ASP A 107 -6.26 -7.11 12.42
N TYR A 108 -7.51 -6.98 12.02
CA TYR A 108 -7.83 -6.24 10.80
C TYR A 108 -9.04 -5.34 11.00
N ILE A 109 -9.14 -4.37 10.11
CA ILE A 109 -10.31 -3.51 9.99
C ILE A 109 -10.64 -3.33 8.51
N ILE A 110 -11.91 -3.27 8.20
CA ILE A 110 -12.41 -3.08 6.84
C ILE A 110 -13.49 -2.02 6.86
N TRP A 111 -13.48 -1.12 5.86
CA TRP A 111 -14.52 -0.09 5.76
C TRP A 111 -14.96 0.15 4.34
N SER A 112 -16.22 0.57 4.22
CA SER A 112 -16.90 0.84 2.96
C SER A 112 -16.34 2.09 2.27
N PRO A 113 -16.61 2.24 0.96
CA PRO A 113 -16.26 3.49 0.26
C PRO A 113 -16.84 4.71 0.93
N GLY A 114 -16.12 5.83 0.86
CA GLY A 114 -16.59 7.14 1.31
C GLY A 114 -16.49 7.39 2.81
N ILE A 115 -15.96 6.45 3.59
CA ILE A 115 -15.89 6.64 5.04
C ILE A 115 -14.65 7.46 5.39
N PRO A 116 -14.81 8.65 6.01
CA PRO A 116 -13.67 9.43 6.48
C PRO A 116 -12.89 8.68 7.56
N HIS A 117 -11.58 8.71 7.45
CA HIS A 117 -10.72 8.01 8.40
C HIS A 117 -9.39 8.73 8.58
N ARG A 118 -8.75 8.48 9.69
CA ARG A 118 -7.38 8.88 10.00
C ARG A 118 -6.77 7.83 10.93
N TRP A 119 -5.48 7.95 11.20
CA TRP A 119 -4.78 6.93 11.97
C TRP A 119 -3.68 7.54 12.83
N LYS A 120 -3.33 6.79 13.87
CA LYS A 120 -2.23 7.12 14.78
C LYS A 120 -1.45 5.86 15.12
N VAL A 121 -0.14 5.89 14.94
CA VAL A 121 0.75 4.77 15.22
C VAL A 121 1.25 4.85 16.65
N ILE A 122 0.93 3.84 17.45
CA ILE A 122 1.29 3.79 18.88
C ILE A 122 2.67 3.16 19.07
N GLU A 123 2.94 2.08 18.35
CA GLU A 123 4.23 1.38 18.32
C GLU A 123 4.66 1.20 16.87
N ASP A 124 5.97 1.01 16.63
CA ASP A 124 6.47 0.72 15.28
C ASP A 124 5.68 -0.44 14.69
N SER A 125 5.14 -0.26 13.50
CA SER A 125 4.13 -1.17 12.96
C SER A 125 4.36 -1.53 11.51
N TRP A 126 3.96 -2.74 11.15
CA TRP A 126 3.87 -3.24 9.79
C TRP A 126 2.41 -3.54 9.48
N ILE A 127 1.90 -2.95 8.40
CA ILE A 127 0.49 -3.06 8.00
C ILE A 127 0.40 -3.37 6.52
N LEU A 128 -0.43 -4.36 6.16
CA LEU A 128 -0.83 -4.57 4.78
C LEU A 128 -2.17 -3.87 4.55
N THR A 129 -2.22 -2.99 3.55
CA THR A 129 -3.46 -2.33 3.14
C THR A 129 -3.88 -2.84 1.78
N VAL A 130 -5.14 -3.22 1.66
CA VAL A 130 -5.73 -3.69 0.40
C VAL A 130 -6.96 -2.84 0.10
N ARG A 131 -7.06 -2.35 -1.14
CA ARG A 131 -8.24 -1.62 -1.62
C ARG A 131 -8.79 -2.29 -2.87
N TRP A 132 -10.09 -2.30 -3.02
CA TRP A 132 -10.73 -2.78 -4.23
C TRP A 132 -11.98 -1.96 -4.55
N PRO A 133 -12.15 -1.58 -5.82
CA PRO A 133 -11.19 -1.73 -6.92
C PRO A 133 -9.98 -0.78 -6.78
N SER A 134 -8.96 -1.00 -7.63
CA SER A 134 -7.83 -0.07 -7.75
C SER A 134 -8.17 0.92 -8.86
N ILE A 135 -8.48 2.15 -8.47
CA ILE A 135 -8.84 3.21 -9.40
C ILE A 135 -8.19 4.52 -8.96
N PRO A 136 -7.95 5.44 -9.90
CA PRO A 136 -7.43 6.75 -9.53
C PRO A 136 -8.37 7.44 -8.54
N GLN A 137 -7.81 7.99 -7.46
CA GLN A 137 -8.56 8.79 -6.49
C GLN A 137 -8.57 10.24 -6.96
N ALA A 138 -9.74 10.83 -6.94
CA ALA A 138 -9.91 12.23 -7.30
C ALA A 138 -9.34 13.16 -6.23
#